data_ccf1dff362609af512ad28006b3b82d6
#
_entry.id   ccf1dff362609af512ad28006b3b82d6
#
_cell.length_a   1.000
_cell.length_b   1.000
_cell.length_c   1.000
_cell.angle_alpha   90.00
_cell.angle_beta   90.00
_cell.angle_gamma   90.00
#
_symmetry.space_group_name_H-M   'P 1'
#
loop_
_entity.id
_entity.type
_entity.pdbx_description
1 polymer ?
#
loop_
_entity_poly.entity_id
_entity_poly.type
_entity_poly.pdbx_seq_one_letter_code
_entity_poly.pdbx_strand_id
1 'polypeptide(L)'
;MIGLLSLFFATTPAQAEEALQLLRAFGWEPEALVLHPSLTAFEVSPAVAVTFANALARARVSENLCGFSYAAASAAGAVTPLAPALLATMYASGNGVPPSAGVVLINNHSATGPVRDFFSVSAAGALDWNLDGALCLRNLVAGNDAAAQRLQTGMRETQRNGNLRGKPTLIVHGRDDALLPVNHTSRPYYALNKKTEGAASRLSY
;
A
#
# COMPACT_ATOMS: atom_id res chain seq x y z
N MET A 1 -4.84 7.31 0.04
CA MET A 1 -4.38 6.81 1.34
C MET A 1 -5.12 7.44 2.53
N ILE A 2 -5.46 8.75 2.53
CA ILE A 2 -6.23 9.40 3.61
C ILE A 2 -7.62 8.76 3.82
N GLY A 3 -8.34 8.44 2.75
CA GLY A 3 -9.67 7.85 2.85
C GLY A 3 -9.71 6.44 3.45
N LEU A 4 -8.68 5.62 3.21
CA LEU A 4 -8.55 4.28 3.82
C LEU A 4 -8.37 4.37 5.34
N LEU A 5 -7.55 5.31 5.82
CA LEU A 5 -7.36 5.56 7.23
C LEU A 5 -8.68 5.93 7.91
N SER A 6 -9.52 6.75 7.26
CA SER A 6 -10.80 7.17 7.83
C SER A 6 -11.76 6.00 8.11
N LEU A 7 -11.74 4.92 7.29
CA LEU A 7 -12.57 3.73 7.52
C LEU A 7 -12.19 2.96 8.79
N PHE A 8 -10.90 2.91 9.13
CA PHE A 8 -10.44 2.22 10.34
C PHE A 8 -10.79 2.96 11.62
N PHE A 9 -10.96 4.29 11.56
CA PHE A 9 -11.31 5.13 12.70
C PHE A 9 -12.78 5.48 12.79
N ALA A 10 -13.61 4.98 11.88
CA ALA A 10 -15.05 5.19 11.93
C ALA A 10 -15.65 4.39 13.09
N THR A 11 -16.04 5.08 14.14
CA THR A 11 -16.70 4.49 15.31
C THR A 11 -18.23 4.63 15.24
N THR A 12 -18.74 5.36 14.29
CA THR A 12 -20.17 5.58 14.05
C THR A 12 -20.53 5.32 12.58
N PRO A 13 -21.80 4.95 12.30
CA PRO A 13 -22.27 4.81 10.92
C PRO A 13 -22.07 6.07 10.05
N ALA A 14 -22.21 7.26 10.64
CA ALA A 14 -22.00 8.53 9.94
C ALA A 14 -20.52 8.70 9.50
N GLN A 15 -19.59 8.41 10.39
CA GLN A 15 -18.15 8.43 10.06
C GLN A 15 -17.78 7.38 9.01
N ALA A 16 -18.40 6.21 9.04
CA ALA A 16 -18.18 5.19 8.01
C ALA A 16 -18.67 5.66 6.64
N GLU A 17 -19.84 6.30 6.56
CA GLU A 17 -20.37 6.86 5.32
C GLU A 17 -19.47 8.01 4.79
N GLU A 18 -19.02 8.90 5.66
CA GLU A 18 -18.06 9.95 5.28
C GLU A 18 -16.78 9.34 4.69
N ALA A 19 -16.23 8.32 5.32
CA ALA A 19 -15.04 7.62 4.85
C ALA A 19 -15.27 6.97 3.47
N LEU A 20 -16.43 6.36 3.23
CA LEU A 20 -16.79 5.82 1.93
C LEU A 20 -16.91 6.91 0.86
N GLN A 21 -17.49 8.06 1.19
CA GLN A 21 -17.56 9.20 0.28
C GLN A 21 -16.17 9.72 -0.08
N LEU A 22 -15.24 9.79 0.88
CA LEU A 22 -13.86 10.15 0.61
C LEU A 22 -13.16 9.15 -0.33
N LEU A 23 -13.38 7.85 -0.15
CA LEU A 23 -12.84 6.84 -1.06
C LEU A 23 -13.38 7.00 -2.48
N ARG A 24 -14.69 7.22 -2.63
CA ARG A 24 -15.32 7.49 -3.94
C ARG A 24 -14.76 8.75 -4.58
N ALA A 25 -14.63 9.82 -3.82
CA ALA A 25 -14.03 11.07 -4.29
C ALA A 25 -12.56 10.91 -4.70
N PHE A 26 -11.86 9.96 -4.09
CA PHE A 26 -10.50 9.57 -4.45
C PHE A 26 -10.44 8.68 -5.69
N GLY A 27 -11.57 8.31 -6.27
CA GLY A 27 -11.64 7.54 -7.52
C GLY A 27 -11.78 6.03 -7.32
N TRP A 28 -12.22 5.57 -6.17
CA TRP A 28 -12.59 4.17 -5.99
C TRP A 28 -13.95 3.91 -6.63
N GLU A 29 -14.03 2.90 -7.50
CA GLU A 29 -15.31 2.47 -8.06
C GLU A 29 -16.19 1.87 -6.95
N PRO A 30 -17.49 2.12 -6.96
CA PRO A 30 -18.40 1.59 -5.94
C PRO A 30 -18.33 0.07 -5.79
N GLU A 31 -18.17 -0.64 -6.89
CA GLU A 31 -18.07 -2.11 -6.93
C GLU A 31 -16.81 -2.61 -6.21
N ALA A 32 -15.66 -1.93 -6.40
CA ALA A 32 -14.43 -2.26 -5.71
C ALA A 32 -14.56 -2.09 -4.19
N LEU A 33 -15.35 -1.13 -3.72
CA LEU A 33 -15.59 -0.91 -2.29
C LEU A 33 -16.35 -2.05 -1.62
N VAL A 34 -17.12 -2.84 -2.35
CA VAL A 34 -17.83 -4.03 -1.82
C VAL A 34 -16.81 -5.12 -1.43
N LEU A 35 -15.72 -5.25 -2.19
CA LEU A 35 -14.67 -6.26 -1.96
C LEU A 35 -13.62 -5.80 -0.96
N HIS A 36 -13.49 -4.49 -0.77
CA HIS A 36 -12.42 -3.89 0.04
C HIS A 36 -12.34 -4.41 1.49
N PRO A 37 -13.46 -4.66 2.23
CA PRO A 37 -13.40 -5.21 3.58
C PRO A 37 -12.68 -6.55 3.67
N SER A 38 -12.80 -7.40 2.64
CA SER A 38 -12.10 -8.69 2.59
C SER A 38 -10.58 -8.49 2.53
N LEU A 39 -10.10 -7.52 1.75
CA LEU A 39 -8.66 -7.21 1.65
C LEU A 39 -8.14 -6.59 2.95
N THR A 40 -8.94 -5.75 3.58
CA THR A 40 -8.62 -5.11 4.86
C THR A 40 -8.40 -6.15 5.96
N ALA A 41 -9.26 -7.17 6.05
CA ALA A 41 -9.17 -8.22 7.05
C ALA A 41 -7.84 -9.02 6.98
N PHE A 42 -7.18 -9.01 5.83
CA PHE A 42 -5.88 -9.66 5.60
C PHE A 42 -4.72 -8.67 5.52
N GLU A 43 -4.91 -7.40 5.88
CA GLU A 43 -3.90 -6.35 5.85
C GLU A 43 -3.23 -6.17 4.46
N VAL A 44 -3.93 -6.51 3.39
CA VAL A 44 -3.33 -6.54 2.05
C VAL A 44 -2.88 -5.14 1.61
N SER A 45 -3.73 -4.15 1.77
CA SER A 45 -3.42 -2.78 1.31
C SER A 45 -2.22 -2.15 2.02
N PRO A 46 -2.11 -2.19 3.37
CA PRO A 46 -0.90 -1.71 4.03
C PRO A 46 0.33 -2.56 3.71
N ALA A 47 0.20 -3.88 3.59
CA ALA A 47 1.32 -4.74 3.22
C ALA A 47 1.86 -4.42 1.82
N VAL A 48 1.00 -4.15 0.83
CA VAL A 48 1.42 -3.69 -0.50
C VAL A 48 2.14 -2.34 -0.40
N ALA A 49 1.60 -1.38 0.34
CA ALA A 49 2.22 -0.06 0.51
C ALA A 49 3.61 -0.16 1.14
N VAL A 50 3.77 -0.97 2.19
CA VAL A 50 5.04 -1.22 2.87
C VAL A 50 6.05 -1.89 1.92
N THR A 51 5.62 -2.90 1.16
CA THR A 51 6.49 -3.60 0.21
C THR A 51 7.02 -2.66 -0.87
N PHE A 52 6.14 -1.84 -1.46
CA PHE A 52 6.56 -0.81 -2.42
C PHE A 52 7.46 0.25 -1.79
N ALA A 53 7.14 0.73 -0.58
CA ALA A 53 7.97 1.71 0.11
C ALA A 53 9.39 1.18 0.35
N ASN A 54 9.53 -0.04 0.83
CA ASN A 54 10.83 -0.68 1.02
C ASN A 54 11.60 -0.81 -0.30
N ALA A 55 10.96 -1.31 -1.35
CA ALA A 55 11.58 -1.52 -2.65
C ALA A 55 12.06 -0.20 -3.28
N LEU A 56 11.18 0.80 -3.35
CA LEU A 56 11.49 2.10 -3.96
C LEU A 56 12.49 2.92 -3.15
N ALA A 57 12.40 2.87 -1.81
CA ALA A 57 13.39 3.52 -0.94
C ALA A 57 14.69 2.72 -0.82
N ARG A 58 14.79 1.51 -1.39
CA ARG A 58 15.92 0.58 -1.21
C ARG A 58 16.27 0.41 0.26
N ALA A 59 15.22 0.28 1.09
CA ALA A 59 15.38 0.16 2.52
C ALA A 59 16.02 -1.18 2.88
N ARG A 60 16.94 -1.15 3.85
CA ARG A 60 17.47 -2.38 4.43
C ARG A 60 16.42 -3.02 5.32
N VAL A 61 16.41 -4.34 5.42
CA VAL A 61 15.50 -5.09 6.30
C VAL A 61 15.58 -4.59 7.75
N SER A 62 16.79 -4.26 8.22
CA SER A 62 17.03 -3.78 9.58
C SER A 62 16.56 -2.35 9.85
N GLU A 63 16.17 -1.60 8.81
CA GLU A 63 15.69 -0.22 9.00
C GLU A 63 14.28 -0.18 9.55
N ASN A 64 13.47 -1.24 9.36
CA ASN A 64 12.04 -1.27 9.72
C ASN A 64 11.35 0.02 9.30
N LEU A 65 11.42 0.33 8.00
CA LEU A 65 10.94 1.60 7.46
C LEU A 65 9.52 1.92 7.93
N CYS A 66 9.32 3.09 8.51
CA CYS A 66 8.05 3.49 9.16
C CYS A 66 7.61 2.57 10.32
N GLY A 67 8.55 1.83 10.95
CA GLY A 67 8.24 0.89 11.99
C GLY A 67 7.72 -0.46 11.51
N PHE A 68 7.57 -0.66 10.21
CA PHE A 68 7.02 -1.90 9.67
C PHE A 68 8.08 -2.98 9.47
N SER A 69 7.68 -4.21 9.79
CA SER A 69 8.39 -5.43 9.42
C SER A 69 7.39 -6.56 9.11
N TYR A 70 7.92 -7.75 8.82
CA TYR A 70 7.11 -8.93 8.57
C TYR A 70 7.53 -10.05 9.51
N ALA A 71 6.55 -10.76 10.08
CA ALA A 71 6.78 -11.90 10.95
C ALA A 71 5.59 -12.86 10.93
N ALA A 72 5.73 -14.04 11.51
CA ALA A 72 4.58 -14.82 11.92
C ALA A 72 3.97 -14.21 13.18
N ALA A 73 2.65 -14.33 13.33
CA ALA A 73 1.98 -13.91 14.55
C ALA A 73 0.87 -14.89 14.94
N SER A 74 0.60 -14.96 16.24
CA SER A 74 -0.55 -15.68 16.76
C SER A 74 -1.85 -14.94 16.45
N ALA A 75 -2.99 -15.58 16.68
CA ALA A 75 -4.31 -14.96 16.57
C ALA A 75 -4.48 -13.74 17.50
N ALA A 76 -3.76 -13.71 18.61
CA ALA A 76 -3.74 -12.58 19.56
C ALA A 76 -2.70 -11.50 19.18
N GLY A 77 -2.06 -11.59 18.03
CA GLY A 77 -1.11 -10.60 17.55
C GLY A 77 0.32 -10.75 18.09
N ALA A 78 0.59 -11.72 18.95
CA ALA A 78 1.93 -11.96 19.48
C ALA A 78 2.88 -12.41 18.36
N VAL A 79 4.03 -11.74 18.25
CA VAL A 79 4.96 -11.87 17.15
C VAL A 79 5.93 -13.03 17.36
N THR A 80 6.16 -13.81 16.31
CA THR A 80 7.28 -14.75 16.20
C THR A 80 8.24 -14.25 15.12
N PRO A 81 9.47 -13.87 15.44
CA PRO A 81 10.42 -13.38 14.46
C PRO A 81 10.71 -14.39 13.35
N LEU A 82 10.88 -13.90 12.13
CA LEU A 82 11.33 -14.71 11.01
C LEU A 82 12.85 -14.82 10.97
N ALA A 83 13.35 -15.92 10.44
CA ALA A 83 14.76 -16.06 10.17
C ALA A 83 15.25 -14.97 9.19
N PRO A 84 16.45 -14.39 9.38
CA PRO A 84 16.94 -13.30 8.52
C PRO A 84 16.97 -13.64 7.02
N ALA A 85 17.28 -14.89 6.67
CA ALA A 85 17.26 -15.31 5.26
C ALA A 85 15.87 -15.24 4.63
N LEU A 86 14.82 -15.61 5.38
CA LEU A 86 13.44 -15.51 4.92
C LEU A 86 13.01 -14.05 4.78
N LEU A 87 13.34 -13.20 5.75
CA LEU A 87 13.12 -11.75 5.67
C LEU A 87 13.80 -11.16 4.43
N ALA A 88 15.06 -11.51 4.18
CA ALA A 88 15.78 -11.02 2.99
C ALA A 88 15.07 -11.41 1.70
N THR A 89 14.57 -12.64 1.58
CA THR A 89 13.82 -13.10 0.41
C THR A 89 12.53 -12.29 0.23
N MET A 90 11.82 -11.99 1.31
CA MET A 90 10.57 -11.21 1.27
C MET A 90 10.79 -9.77 0.79
N TYR A 91 11.84 -9.12 1.28
CA TYR A 91 12.17 -7.75 0.86
C TYR A 91 12.84 -7.66 -0.51
N ALA A 92 13.42 -8.77 -1.00
CA ALA A 92 14.11 -8.79 -2.30
C ALA A 92 13.15 -8.74 -3.50
N SER A 93 11.87 -9.07 -3.34
CA SER A 93 10.96 -9.18 -4.48
C SER A 93 10.73 -7.85 -5.19
N GLY A 94 10.71 -6.74 -4.49
CA GLY A 94 10.63 -5.39 -5.06
C GLY A 94 9.44 -5.09 -5.98
N ASN A 95 8.50 -6.03 -6.08
CA ASN A 95 7.37 -5.95 -7.01
C ASN A 95 6.05 -5.55 -6.36
N GLY A 96 6.07 -5.18 -5.08
CA GLY A 96 4.90 -4.80 -4.32
C GLY A 96 3.98 -5.96 -3.92
N VAL A 97 4.37 -7.19 -4.21
CA VAL A 97 3.63 -8.36 -3.74
C VAL A 97 3.95 -8.59 -2.27
N PRO A 98 2.95 -8.52 -1.39
CA PRO A 98 3.17 -8.81 0.03
C PRO A 98 3.52 -10.29 0.22
N PRO A 99 4.20 -10.63 1.31
CA PRO A 99 4.51 -12.01 1.64
C PRO A 99 3.23 -12.85 1.76
N SER A 100 3.30 -14.05 1.23
CA SER A 100 2.19 -15.01 1.30
C SER A 100 2.24 -15.84 2.59
N ALA A 101 1.21 -16.56 2.84
CA ALA A 101 0.87 -17.52 3.89
C ALA A 101 1.76 -17.58 5.16
N GLY A 102 1.16 -17.35 6.30
CA GLY A 102 1.82 -17.47 7.61
C GLY A 102 2.65 -16.26 8.05
N VAL A 103 2.66 -15.20 7.24
CA VAL A 103 3.39 -13.97 7.52
C VAL A 103 2.44 -12.79 7.49
N VAL A 104 2.52 -11.94 8.50
CA VAL A 104 1.68 -10.75 8.66
C VAL A 104 2.54 -9.50 8.83
N LEU A 105 1.92 -8.36 8.63
CA LEU A 105 2.54 -7.06 8.85
C LEU A 105 2.67 -6.81 10.36
N ILE A 106 3.83 -6.32 10.78
CA ILE A 106 4.16 -6.03 12.17
C ILE A 106 4.45 -4.54 12.33
N ASN A 107 3.87 -3.94 13.36
CA ASN A 107 4.29 -2.66 13.89
C ASN A 107 5.30 -2.87 15.01
N ASN A 108 6.53 -2.38 14.81
CA ASN A 108 7.61 -2.45 15.82
C ASN A 108 7.57 -1.26 16.79
N HIS A 109 6.72 -0.26 16.57
CA HIS A 109 6.63 0.97 17.35
C HIS A 109 5.35 1.06 18.19
N SER A 110 4.55 0.00 18.27
CA SER A 110 3.42 -0.04 19.18
C SER A 110 3.86 0.16 20.63
N ALA A 111 3.08 0.88 21.42
CA ALA A 111 3.37 1.13 22.84
C ALA A 111 3.49 -0.16 23.67
N THR A 112 2.91 -1.25 23.20
CA THR A 112 3.00 -2.59 23.82
C THR A 112 4.19 -3.43 23.31
N GLY A 113 5.05 -2.85 22.48
CA GLY A 113 6.12 -3.57 21.78
C GLY A 113 5.67 -4.13 20.43
N PRO A 114 6.55 -4.84 19.71
CA PRO A 114 6.22 -5.40 18.40
C PRO A 114 4.97 -6.27 18.43
N VAL A 115 4.02 -5.95 17.55
CA VAL A 115 2.71 -6.60 17.49
C VAL A 115 2.22 -6.62 16.05
N ARG A 116 1.34 -7.56 15.71
CA ARG A 116 0.64 -7.53 14.44
C ARG A 116 -0.04 -6.17 14.25
N ASP A 117 0.05 -5.61 13.05
CA ASP A 117 -0.36 -4.23 12.73
C ASP A 117 -1.76 -3.86 13.24
N PHE A 118 -2.73 -4.76 13.09
CA PHE A 118 -4.11 -4.59 13.60
C PHE A 118 -4.21 -4.38 15.11
N PHE A 119 -3.27 -4.85 15.88
CA PHE A 119 -3.27 -4.78 17.34
C PHE A 119 -2.38 -3.65 17.86
N SER A 120 -1.99 -2.73 16.98
CA SER A 120 -1.18 -1.58 17.36
C SER A 120 -1.89 -0.70 18.39
N VAL A 121 -1.12 -0.30 19.41
CA VAL A 121 -1.58 0.55 20.49
C VAL A 121 -0.75 1.82 20.46
N SER A 122 -1.45 2.97 20.50
CA SER A 122 -0.82 4.29 20.56
C SER A 122 -0.14 4.55 21.91
N ALA A 123 0.67 5.59 21.98
CA ALA A 123 1.27 6.05 23.23
C ALA A 123 0.22 6.42 24.32
N ALA A 124 -1.00 6.74 23.91
CA ALA A 124 -2.13 6.99 24.80
C ALA A 124 -2.83 5.70 25.32
N GLY A 125 -2.35 4.53 24.93
CA GLY A 125 -2.92 3.24 25.32
C GLY A 125 -4.18 2.83 24.55
N ALA A 126 -4.51 3.54 23.46
CA ALA A 126 -5.67 3.22 22.63
C ALA A 126 -5.26 2.38 21.42
N LEU A 127 -6.12 1.43 21.03
CA LEU A 127 -5.99 0.72 19.77
C LEU A 127 -6.13 1.72 18.61
N ASP A 128 -5.11 1.87 17.77
CA ASP A 128 -5.04 2.92 16.74
C ASP A 128 -4.70 2.40 15.33
N TRP A 129 -4.64 1.08 15.15
CA TRP A 129 -4.40 0.46 13.85
C TRP A 129 -3.13 0.98 13.15
N ASN A 130 -2.11 1.33 13.95
CA ASN A 130 -0.84 1.90 13.48
C ASN A 130 -1.01 3.18 12.64
N LEU A 131 -1.74 4.14 13.18
CA LEU A 131 -1.91 5.45 12.54
C LEU A 131 -0.57 6.11 12.25
N ASP A 132 0.37 6.07 13.18
CA ASP A 132 1.71 6.68 13.02
C ASP A 132 2.49 6.05 11.87
N GLY A 133 2.44 4.73 11.70
CA GLY A 133 3.03 4.04 10.57
C GLY A 133 2.41 4.45 9.24
N ALA A 134 1.09 4.59 9.20
CA ALA A 134 0.38 5.05 8.01
C ALA A 134 0.70 6.52 7.65
N LEU A 135 0.81 7.39 8.66
CA LEU A 135 1.24 8.79 8.46
C LEU A 135 2.69 8.87 7.99
N CYS A 136 3.57 8.02 8.53
CA CYS A 136 4.94 7.90 8.06
C CYS A 136 4.99 7.48 6.58
N LEU A 137 4.27 6.43 6.17
CA LEU A 137 4.21 6.02 4.75
C LEU A 137 3.73 7.15 3.83
N ARG A 138 2.74 7.94 4.29
CA ARG A 138 2.30 9.14 3.57
C ARG A 138 3.41 10.16 3.45
N ASN A 139 4.16 10.39 4.53
CA ASN A 139 5.27 11.35 4.54
C ASN A 139 6.41 10.93 3.61
N LEU A 140 6.66 9.64 3.39
CA LEU A 140 7.64 9.19 2.41
C LEU A 140 7.34 9.71 0.99
N VAL A 141 6.07 9.87 0.65
CA VAL A 141 5.65 10.40 -0.67
C VAL A 141 5.68 11.92 -0.71
N ALA A 142 5.27 12.60 0.35
CA ALA A 142 5.04 14.04 0.37
C ALA A 142 6.07 14.85 1.15
N GLY A 143 6.90 14.19 1.95
CA GLY A 143 7.89 14.82 2.82
C GLY A 143 9.23 15.09 2.13
N ASN A 144 10.20 15.54 2.92
CA ASN A 144 11.53 15.95 2.43
C ASN A 144 12.70 15.37 3.26
N ASP A 145 12.44 14.48 4.20
CA ASP A 145 13.49 13.79 4.94
C ASP A 145 14.27 12.77 4.06
N ALA A 146 15.34 12.22 4.58
CA ALA A 146 16.21 11.32 3.83
C ALA A 146 15.49 10.07 3.31
N ALA A 147 14.53 9.52 4.06
CA ALA A 147 13.77 8.35 3.64
C ALA A 147 12.77 8.72 2.53
N ALA A 148 12.10 9.86 2.66
CA ALA A 148 11.22 10.42 1.63
C ALA A 148 11.99 10.68 0.32
N GLN A 149 13.17 11.28 0.39
CA GLN A 149 14.02 11.53 -0.77
C GLN A 149 14.45 10.24 -1.48
N ARG A 150 14.81 9.20 -0.72
CA ARG A 150 15.13 7.87 -1.29
C ARG A 150 13.93 7.29 -2.04
N LEU A 151 12.75 7.29 -1.41
CA LEU A 151 11.53 6.77 -2.02
C LEU A 151 11.16 7.54 -3.29
N GLN A 152 11.15 8.86 -3.22
CA GLN A 152 10.83 9.72 -4.37
C GLN A 152 11.83 9.54 -5.51
N THR A 153 13.10 9.29 -5.20
CA THR A 153 14.12 8.95 -6.20
C THR A 153 13.79 7.62 -6.88
N GLY A 154 13.49 6.57 -6.11
CA GLY A 154 13.07 5.28 -6.68
C GLY A 154 11.79 5.38 -7.51
N MET A 155 10.84 6.20 -7.09
CA MET A 155 9.63 6.49 -7.89
C MET A 155 9.99 7.12 -9.24
N ARG A 156 10.88 8.12 -9.27
CA ARG A 156 11.32 8.76 -10.53
C ARG A 156 12.06 7.78 -11.44
N GLU A 157 12.93 6.93 -10.90
CA GLU A 157 13.69 5.94 -11.67
C GLU A 157 12.79 4.86 -12.30
N THR A 158 11.67 4.56 -11.69
CA THR A 158 10.71 3.55 -12.17
C THR A 158 9.50 4.15 -12.88
N GLN A 159 9.48 5.46 -13.06
CA GLN A 159 8.35 6.17 -13.66
C GLN A 159 8.11 5.72 -15.11
N ARG A 160 6.86 5.39 -15.40
CA ARG A 160 6.44 5.02 -16.74
C ARG A 160 6.31 6.26 -17.61
N ASN A 161 6.79 6.14 -18.85
CA ASN A 161 6.71 7.23 -19.83
C ASN A 161 5.50 7.14 -20.77
N GLY A 162 4.75 6.03 -20.72
CA GLY A 162 3.60 5.78 -21.59
C GLY A 162 3.93 5.49 -23.05
N ASN A 163 5.22 5.39 -23.44
CA ASN A 163 5.63 5.15 -24.80
C ASN A 163 5.75 3.65 -25.07
N LEU A 164 4.80 3.11 -25.82
CA LEU A 164 4.77 1.72 -26.29
C LEU A 164 5.39 1.55 -27.68
N ARG A 165 5.93 2.63 -28.27
CA ARG A 165 6.54 2.65 -29.60
C ARG A 165 5.59 2.15 -30.70
N GLY A 166 4.30 2.53 -30.58
CA GLY A 166 3.24 2.10 -31.50
C GLY A 166 2.94 0.61 -31.49
N LYS A 167 3.39 -0.14 -30.48
CA LYS A 167 3.09 -1.57 -30.38
C LYS A 167 1.61 -1.79 -30.07
N PRO A 168 0.92 -2.70 -30.78
CA PRO A 168 -0.42 -3.10 -30.42
C PRO A 168 -0.43 -3.67 -29.01
N THR A 169 -1.25 -3.10 -28.16
CA THR A 169 -1.34 -3.50 -26.75
C THR A 169 -2.80 -3.45 -26.32
N LEU A 170 -3.22 -4.44 -25.54
CA LEU A 170 -4.54 -4.49 -24.92
C LEU A 170 -4.36 -4.54 -23.42
N ILE A 171 -5.04 -3.64 -22.69
CA ILE A 171 -5.20 -3.71 -21.24
C ILE A 171 -6.58 -4.29 -20.96
N VAL A 172 -6.61 -5.34 -20.15
CA VAL A 172 -7.83 -5.88 -19.55
C VAL A 172 -7.70 -5.74 -18.04
N HIS A 173 -8.66 -5.09 -17.41
CA HIS A 173 -8.62 -4.82 -15.97
C HIS A 173 -10.02 -4.96 -15.37
N GLY A 174 -10.11 -5.69 -14.27
CA GLY A 174 -11.37 -5.84 -13.54
C GLY A 174 -11.82 -4.51 -12.94
N ARG A 175 -13.06 -4.12 -13.22
CA ARG A 175 -13.61 -2.86 -12.69
C ARG A 175 -13.74 -2.91 -11.16
N ASP A 176 -13.98 -4.10 -10.61
CA ASP A 176 -14.16 -4.36 -9.18
C ASP A 176 -12.85 -4.60 -8.44
N ASP A 177 -11.69 -4.36 -9.10
CA ASP A 177 -10.39 -4.56 -8.45
C ASP A 177 -10.25 -3.64 -7.24
N ALA A 178 -10.34 -4.23 -6.05
CA ALA A 178 -10.26 -3.52 -4.79
C ALA A 178 -8.82 -3.39 -4.26
N LEU A 179 -7.86 -4.07 -4.88
CA LEU A 179 -6.44 -3.98 -4.52
C LEU A 179 -5.72 -2.95 -5.38
N LEU A 180 -5.95 -2.98 -6.67
CA LEU A 180 -5.33 -2.08 -7.66
C LEU A 180 -6.42 -1.35 -8.47
N PRO A 181 -7.14 -0.40 -7.85
CA PRO A 181 -8.30 0.23 -8.47
C PRO A 181 -8.00 0.81 -9.85
N VAL A 182 -8.88 0.60 -10.80
CA VAL A 182 -8.72 0.98 -12.21
C VAL A 182 -8.36 2.46 -12.41
N ASN A 183 -8.94 3.35 -11.57
CA ASN A 183 -8.70 4.80 -11.65
C ASN A 183 -7.31 5.21 -11.13
N HIS A 184 -6.59 4.33 -10.46
CA HIS A 184 -5.25 4.59 -9.95
C HIS A 184 -4.16 3.81 -10.71
N THR A 185 -4.54 2.94 -11.63
CA THR A 185 -3.63 2.03 -12.34
C THR A 185 -3.80 2.10 -13.85
N SER A 186 -4.69 1.31 -14.42
CA SER A 186 -4.80 1.13 -15.87
C SER A 186 -5.36 2.35 -16.60
N ARG A 187 -6.38 3.02 -16.08
CA ARG A 187 -6.95 4.22 -16.72
C ARG A 187 -5.95 5.38 -16.83
N PRO A 188 -5.22 5.77 -15.76
CA PRO A 188 -4.15 6.77 -15.88
C PRO A 188 -3.05 6.36 -16.85
N TYR A 189 -2.68 5.07 -16.90
CA TYR A 189 -1.68 4.60 -17.85
C TYR A 189 -2.18 4.70 -19.30
N TYR A 190 -3.44 4.30 -19.55
CA TYR A 190 -4.06 4.47 -20.87
C TYR A 190 -4.04 5.93 -21.31
N ALA A 191 -4.45 6.85 -20.42
CA ALA A 191 -4.43 8.29 -20.70
C ALA A 191 -3.00 8.82 -20.97
N LEU A 192 -2.02 8.35 -20.18
CA LEU A 192 -0.61 8.70 -20.38
C LEU A 192 -0.11 8.24 -21.76
N ASN A 193 -0.41 7.01 -22.17
CA ASN A 193 -0.05 6.51 -23.47
C ASN A 193 -0.67 7.34 -24.61
N LYS A 194 -1.98 7.62 -24.51
CA LYS A 194 -2.65 8.47 -25.53
C LYS A 194 -2.05 9.87 -25.58
N LYS A 195 -1.65 10.44 -24.47
CA LYS A 195 -0.98 11.73 -24.42
C LYS A 195 0.44 11.66 -25.04
N THR A 196 1.15 10.57 -24.81
CA THR A 196 2.55 10.39 -25.26
C THR A 196 2.64 10.05 -26.74
N GLU A 197 1.84 9.14 -27.23
CA GLU A 197 1.92 8.64 -28.59
C GLU A 197 0.91 9.26 -29.56
N GLY A 198 -0.11 9.97 -29.05
CA GLY A 198 -1.12 10.63 -29.89
C GLY A 198 -1.77 9.69 -30.88
N ALA A 199 -1.79 10.07 -32.15
CA ALA A 199 -2.36 9.28 -33.24
C ALA A 199 -1.59 7.96 -33.53
N ALA A 200 -0.34 7.82 -33.10
CA ALA A 200 0.44 6.59 -33.24
C ALA A 200 0.10 5.54 -32.16
N SER A 201 -0.69 5.89 -31.15
CA SER A 201 -1.06 4.96 -30.09
C SER A 201 -1.94 3.82 -30.63
N ARG A 202 -1.49 2.60 -30.38
CA ARG A 202 -2.22 1.36 -30.66
C ARG A 202 -2.63 0.64 -29.38
N LEU A 203 -2.75 1.38 -28.29
CA LEU A 203 -3.24 0.87 -27.00
C LEU A 203 -4.77 0.89 -26.98
N SER A 204 -5.35 -0.25 -26.67
CA SER A 204 -6.78 -0.44 -26.38
C SER A 204 -7.00 -0.75 -24.89
N TYR A 205 -8.18 -0.35 -24.36
CA TYR A 205 -8.55 -0.56 -22.96
C TYR A 205 -10.01 -0.98 -22.90
#